data_bbe8e5e354a1b5a2d0be14e79be5e594
#
_entry.id   bbe8e5e354a1b5a2d0be14e79be5e594
#
_cell.length_a   1.000
_cell.length_b   1.000
_cell.length_c   1.000
_cell.angle_alpha   90.00
_cell.angle_beta   90.00
_cell.angle_gamma   90.00
#
_symmetry.space_group_name_H-M   'P 1'
#
loop_
_entity.id
_entity.type
_entity.pdbx_description
1 polymer ?
#
loop_
_entity_poly.entity_id
_entity_poly.type
_entity_poly.pdbx_seq_one_letter_code
_entity_poly.pdbx_strand_id
1 'polypeptide(L)'
;GEFYDMIQKALGTPNAITMQEYMGALFSFAQLAAISIALGLAISFLTSHFLFRWRTAMVEWYHSVYDQARTIEGASQRVQEDTIKFSRIMEGLGTSLIESVLVLVEFFPLLMTLSVGIPILWFGDWQYGLVSGAFIWAVGGTILMIVLAWLLRLVGIEYDLQKKEAAYRKILVIAEDDGSIRPKSLEELFQGVREIHFKSYLYYLYFSIGRLAYLQAN
;
A
#
# COMPACT_ATOMS: atom_id res chain seq x y z
N GLY A 1 9.62 26.02 2.55
CA GLY A 1 8.54 26.82 3.17
C GLY A 1 9.10 27.91 4.05
N GLU A 2 8.32 28.93 4.36
CA GLU A 2 8.72 30.19 5.03
C GLU A 2 9.63 30.01 6.26
N PHE A 3 9.39 29.02 7.10
CA PHE A 3 10.23 28.73 8.27
C PHE A 3 11.65 28.30 7.88
N TYR A 4 11.80 27.42 6.89
CA TYR A 4 13.11 26.97 6.41
C TYR A 4 13.85 28.09 5.67
N ASP A 5 13.15 28.90 4.90
CA ASP A 5 13.73 30.05 4.20
C ASP A 5 14.25 31.08 5.20
N MET A 6 13.54 31.27 6.31
CA MET A 6 13.96 32.12 7.42
C MET A 6 15.22 31.57 8.13
N ILE A 7 15.29 30.27 8.40
CA ILE A 7 16.48 29.61 8.96
C ILE A 7 17.67 29.79 8.02
N GLN A 8 17.49 29.59 6.73
CA GLN A 8 18.54 29.74 5.74
C GLN A 8 19.05 31.20 5.69
N LYS A 9 18.14 32.16 5.78
CA LYS A 9 18.48 33.60 5.85
C LYS A 9 19.24 33.94 7.13
N ALA A 10 18.82 33.38 8.29
CA ALA A 10 19.49 33.57 9.57
C ALA A 10 20.92 33.05 9.59
N LEU A 11 21.14 31.88 8.95
CA LEU A 11 22.46 31.24 8.85
C LEU A 11 23.38 31.94 7.84
N GLY A 12 22.80 32.52 6.78
CA GLY A 12 23.55 33.15 5.70
C GLY A 12 24.00 34.59 6.01
N THR A 13 23.31 35.32 6.88
CA THR A 13 23.59 36.72 7.16
C THR A 13 23.46 37.00 8.66
N PRO A 14 24.55 37.37 9.36
CA PRO A 14 24.50 37.70 10.77
C PRO A 14 23.52 38.87 11.04
N ASN A 15 22.67 38.75 12.03
CA ASN A 15 21.64 39.72 12.45
C ASN A 15 20.54 40.02 11.39
N ALA A 16 20.34 39.18 10.40
CA ALA A 16 19.30 39.35 9.36
C ALA A 16 17.87 39.13 9.89
N ILE A 17 17.72 38.52 11.05
CA ILE A 17 16.44 38.19 11.66
C ILE A 17 16.46 38.51 13.14
N THR A 18 15.40 39.16 13.62
CA THR A 18 15.23 39.47 15.04
C THR A 18 14.72 38.23 15.79
N MET A 19 15.03 38.17 17.10
CA MET A 19 14.54 37.08 17.96
C MET A 19 12.99 36.97 17.97
N GLN A 20 12.33 38.13 17.85
CA GLN A 20 10.88 38.20 17.81
C GLN A 20 10.30 37.58 16.52
N GLU A 21 10.91 37.86 15.36
CA GLU A 21 10.53 37.27 14.08
C GLU A 21 10.76 35.77 14.09
N TYR A 22 11.90 35.31 14.63
CA TYR A 22 12.21 33.90 14.76
C TYR A 22 11.19 33.15 15.65
N MET A 23 10.86 33.72 16.82
CA MET A 23 9.87 33.12 17.72
C MET A 23 8.46 33.09 17.12
N GLY A 24 8.09 34.14 16.35
CA GLY A 24 6.82 34.20 15.63
C GLY A 24 6.72 33.10 14.58
N ALA A 25 7.76 32.91 13.79
CA ALA A 25 7.80 31.85 12.78
C ALA A 25 7.83 30.44 13.39
N LEU A 26 8.56 30.25 14.49
CA LEU A 26 8.59 29.00 15.23
C LEU A 26 7.19 28.64 15.78
N PHE A 27 6.48 29.63 16.32
CA PHE A 27 5.13 29.46 16.84
C PHE A 27 4.15 29.09 15.70
N SER A 28 4.21 29.80 14.56
CA SER A 28 3.39 29.49 13.37
C SER A 28 3.67 28.08 12.84
N PHE A 29 4.93 27.68 12.78
CA PHE A 29 5.34 26.33 12.41
C PHE A 29 4.78 25.28 13.39
N ALA A 30 4.92 25.52 14.70
CA ALA A 30 4.42 24.60 15.73
C ALA A 30 2.89 24.48 15.68
N GLN A 31 2.18 25.56 15.45
CA GLN A 31 0.73 25.55 15.27
C GLN A 31 0.30 24.74 14.04
N LEU A 32 0.96 24.95 12.90
CA LEU A 32 0.67 24.18 11.67
C LEU A 32 0.99 22.69 11.85
N ALA A 33 2.11 22.37 12.51
CA ALA A 33 2.48 21.00 12.82
C ALA A 33 1.44 20.34 13.76
N ALA A 34 0.98 21.04 14.79
CA ALA A 34 -0.03 20.53 15.70
C ALA A 34 -1.37 20.23 15.00
N ILE A 35 -1.80 21.15 14.11
CA ILE A 35 -3.01 20.95 13.29
C ILE A 35 -2.83 19.72 12.37
N SER A 36 -1.69 19.60 11.70
CA SER A 36 -1.40 18.47 10.81
C SER A 36 -1.41 17.13 11.56
N ILE A 37 -0.81 17.09 12.76
CA ILE A 37 -0.84 15.88 13.61
C ILE A 37 -2.27 15.55 14.04
N ALA A 38 -3.05 16.54 14.49
CA ALA A 38 -4.43 16.34 14.91
C ALA A 38 -5.31 15.81 13.76
N LEU A 39 -5.15 16.37 12.56
CA LEU A 39 -5.84 15.88 11.35
C LEU A 39 -5.40 14.46 10.99
N GLY A 40 -4.11 14.15 11.04
CA GLY A 40 -3.60 12.80 10.79
C GLY A 40 -4.18 11.76 11.75
N LEU A 41 -4.25 12.09 13.05
CA LEU A 41 -4.88 11.23 14.05
C LEU A 41 -6.39 11.06 13.80
N ALA A 42 -7.10 12.13 13.45
CA ALA A 42 -8.52 12.08 13.13
C ALA A 42 -8.79 11.20 11.89
N ILE A 43 -8.01 11.36 10.83
CA ILE A 43 -8.10 10.53 9.62
C ILE A 43 -7.86 9.06 9.96
N SER A 44 -6.80 8.74 10.70
CA SER A 44 -6.49 7.36 11.11
C SER A 44 -7.63 6.74 11.92
N PHE A 45 -8.19 7.49 12.87
CA PHE A 45 -9.32 7.01 13.68
C PHE A 45 -10.57 6.77 12.82
N LEU A 46 -10.92 7.74 11.95
CA LEU A 46 -12.10 7.63 11.09
C LEU A 46 -11.97 6.47 10.10
N THR A 47 -10.79 6.27 9.54
CA THR A 47 -10.50 5.15 8.63
C THR A 47 -10.69 3.82 9.35
N SER A 48 -10.08 3.65 10.53
CA SER A 48 -10.22 2.43 11.33
C SER A 48 -11.69 2.16 11.72
N HIS A 49 -12.40 3.22 12.10
CA HIS A 49 -13.83 3.12 12.44
C HIS A 49 -14.69 2.72 11.23
N PHE A 50 -14.45 3.33 10.07
CA PHE A 50 -15.14 2.99 8.82
C PHE A 50 -14.92 1.52 8.43
N LEU A 51 -13.70 1.03 8.52
CA LEU A 51 -13.35 -0.36 8.23
C LEU A 51 -14.07 -1.33 9.16
N PHE A 52 -14.09 -1.02 10.45
CA PHE A 52 -14.79 -1.86 11.42
C PHE A 52 -16.29 -1.93 11.13
N ARG A 53 -16.91 -0.81 10.74
CA ARG A 53 -18.31 -0.79 10.33
C ARG A 53 -18.57 -1.61 9.07
N TRP A 54 -17.67 -1.50 8.10
CA TRP A 54 -17.77 -2.31 6.88
C TRP A 54 -17.65 -3.81 7.17
N ARG A 55 -16.65 -4.18 7.98
CA ARG A 55 -16.54 -5.55 8.46
C ARG A 55 -17.81 -6.02 9.18
N THR A 56 -18.38 -5.20 10.06
CA THR A 56 -19.61 -5.53 10.77
C THR A 56 -20.74 -5.82 9.80
N ALA A 57 -20.94 -4.99 8.79
CA ALA A 57 -21.99 -5.21 7.77
C ALA A 57 -21.77 -6.54 6.99
N MET A 58 -20.51 -6.86 6.64
CA MET A 58 -20.19 -8.15 5.99
C MET A 58 -20.49 -9.33 6.91
N VAL A 59 -20.11 -9.25 8.18
CA VAL A 59 -20.36 -10.32 9.16
C VAL A 59 -21.85 -10.50 9.41
N GLU A 60 -22.61 -9.43 9.55
CA GLU A 60 -24.08 -9.47 9.69
C GLU A 60 -24.74 -10.14 8.48
N TRP A 61 -24.26 -9.82 7.27
CA TRP A 61 -24.74 -10.48 6.07
C TRP A 61 -24.42 -11.99 6.09
N TYR A 62 -23.20 -12.36 6.45
CA TYR A 62 -22.83 -13.78 6.59
C TYR A 62 -23.66 -14.49 7.65
N HIS A 63 -23.97 -13.85 8.78
CA HIS A 63 -24.84 -14.42 9.80
C HIS A 63 -26.24 -14.70 9.25
N SER A 64 -26.78 -13.83 8.40
CA SER A 64 -28.10 -14.04 7.79
C SER A 64 -28.19 -15.23 6.85
N VAL A 65 -27.06 -15.65 6.27
CA VAL A 65 -26.98 -16.81 5.35
C VAL A 65 -26.20 -17.99 5.94
N TYR A 66 -25.85 -17.91 7.23
CA TYR A 66 -24.94 -18.89 7.87
C TYR A 66 -25.48 -20.32 7.82
N ASP A 67 -26.77 -20.54 7.99
CA ASP A 67 -27.37 -21.88 7.92
C ASP A 67 -27.14 -22.57 6.56
N GLN A 68 -27.07 -21.79 5.49
CA GLN A 68 -26.74 -22.29 4.16
C GLN A 68 -25.24 -22.40 3.95
N ALA A 69 -24.47 -21.47 4.52
CA ALA A 69 -23.02 -21.39 4.35
C ALA A 69 -22.26 -22.40 5.22
N ARG A 70 -22.77 -22.80 6.39
CA ARG A 70 -22.09 -23.70 7.34
C ARG A 70 -21.73 -25.07 6.77
N THR A 71 -22.43 -25.51 5.73
CA THR A 71 -22.14 -26.75 5.02
C THR A 71 -20.98 -26.65 4.05
N ILE A 72 -20.55 -25.40 3.76
CA ILE A 72 -19.43 -25.11 2.87
C ILE A 72 -18.13 -25.18 3.68
N GLU A 73 -17.18 -25.96 3.20
CA GLU A 73 -15.86 -26.06 3.83
C GLU A 73 -15.19 -24.66 3.94
N GLY A 74 -14.72 -24.34 5.15
CA GLY A 74 -14.06 -23.05 5.42
C GLY A 74 -15.00 -21.87 5.68
N ALA A 75 -16.29 -22.07 5.90
CA ALA A 75 -17.25 -21.00 6.18
C ALA A 75 -16.85 -20.14 7.39
N SER A 76 -16.42 -20.76 8.49
CA SER A 76 -15.94 -20.04 9.69
C SER A 76 -14.72 -19.18 9.41
N GLN A 77 -13.78 -19.67 8.60
CA GLN A 77 -12.61 -18.90 8.17
C GLN A 77 -12.99 -17.69 7.33
N ARG A 78 -13.93 -17.85 6.39
CA ARG A 78 -14.42 -16.74 5.54
C ARG A 78 -15.04 -15.62 6.37
N VAL A 79 -15.88 -16.00 7.34
CA VAL A 79 -16.51 -15.01 8.22
C VAL A 79 -15.49 -14.29 9.10
N GLN A 80 -14.49 -14.99 9.62
CA GLN A 80 -13.55 -14.44 10.59
C GLN A 80 -12.32 -13.80 9.93
N GLU A 81 -11.64 -14.50 9.02
CA GLU A 81 -10.37 -14.04 8.46
C GLU A 81 -10.52 -13.25 7.17
N ASP A 82 -11.33 -13.74 6.22
CA ASP A 82 -11.42 -13.13 4.90
C ASP A 82 -12.06 -11.74 4.98
N THR A 83 -13.02 -11.53 5.88
CA THR A 83 -13.62 -10.22 6.12
C THR A 83 -12.60 -9.20 6.65
N ILE A 84 -11.69 -9.62 7.55
CA ILE A 84 -10.61 -8.75 8.06
C ILE A 84 -9.59 -8.44 6.97
N LYS A 85 -9.15 -9.48 6.24
CA LYS A 85 -8.18 -9.34 5.16
C LYS A 85 -8.71 -8.42 4.06
N PHE A 86 -9.94 -8.64 3.63
CA PHE A 86 -10.61 -7.80 2.63
C PHE A 86 -10.67 -6.35 3.09
N SER A 87 -11.14 -6.10 4.32
CA SER A 87 -11.22 -4.74 4.86
C SER A 87 -9.86 -4.04 4.87
N ARG A 88 -8.79 -4.71 5.30
CA ARG A 88 -7.43 -4.15 5.31
C ARG A 88 -6.88 -3.86 3.91
N ILE A 89 -7.14 -4.76 2.96
CA ILE A 89 -6.72 -4.55 1.56
C ILE A 89 -7.45 -3.35 0.98
N MET A 90 -8.75 -3.24 1.21
CA MET A 90 -9.55 -2.11 0.74
C MET A 90 -9.16 -0.79 1.41
N GLU A 91 -8.74 -0.81 2.68
CA GLU A 91 -8.16 0.35 3.36
C GLU A 91 -6.90 0.82 2.64
N GLY A 92 -5.92 -0.07 2.51
CA GLY A 92 -4.64 0.28 1.89
C GLY A 92 -4.80 0.77 0.45
N LEU A 93 -5.61 0.09 -0.36
CA LEU A 93 -5.88 0.50 -1.75
C LEU A 93 -6.66 1.81 -1.81
N GLY A 94 -7.70 1.96 -0.97
CA GLY A 94 -8.54 3.15 -0.97
C GLY A 94 -7.78 4.40 -0.54
N THR A 95 -7.00 4.33 0.53
CA THR A 95 -6.16 5.45 0.98
C THR A 95 -5.09 5.81 -0.05
N SER A 96 -4.39 4.83 -0.60
CA SER A 96 -3.38 5.06 -1.64
C SER A 96 -3.98 5.66 -2.92
N LEU A 97 -5.19 5.27 -3.29
CA LEU A 97 -5.89 5.84 -4.43
C LEU A 97 -6.22 7.31 -4.19
N ILE A 98 -6.80 7.62 -3.02
CA ILE A 98 -7.15 9.00 -2.65
C ILE A 98 -5.90 9.88 -2.60
N GLU A 99 -4.83 9.42 -1.93
CA GLU A 99 -3.54 10.12 -1.90
C GLU A 99 -2.99 10.39 -3.30
N SER A 100 -3.02 9.39 -4.18
CA SER A 100 -2.55 9.55 -5.56
C SER A 100 -3.36 10.58 -6.34
N VAL A 101 -4.67 10.61 -6.15
CA VAL A 101 -5.55 11.61 -6.79
C VAL A 101 -5.27 13.02 -6.24
N LEU A 102 -5.11 13.16 -4.92
CA LEU A 102 -4.79 14.45 -4.29
C LEU A 102 -3.44 14.98 -4.77
N VAL A 103 -2.41 14.13 -4.78
CA VAL A 103 -1.08 14.47 -5.30
C VAL A 103 -1.18 14.89 -6.78
N LEU A 104 -1.93 14.15 -7.58
CA LEU A 104 -2.13 14.52 -9.00
C LEU A 104 -2.79 15.89 -9.13
N VAL A 105 -3.86 16.17 -8.39
CA VAL A 105 -4.57 17.45 -8.43
C VAL A 105 -3.67 18.60 -8.00
N GLU A 106 -2.83 18.39 -6.98
CA GLU A 106 -1.92 19.42 -6.47
C GLU A 106 -0.76 19.70 -7.45
N PHE A 107 -0.12 18.65 -7.95
CA PHE A 107 1.08 18.79 -8.77
C PHE A 107 0.83 18.95 -10.27
N PHE A 108 -0.34 18.57 -10.76
CA PHE A 108 -0.66 18.67 -12.19
C PHE A 108 -0.58 20.11 -12.74
N PRO A 109 -1.14 21.15 -12.07
CA PRO A 109 -0.99 22.53 -12.52
C PRO A 109 0.47 23.00 -12.52
N LEU A 110 1.24 22.59 -11.51
CA LEU A 110 2.67 22.90 -11.43
C LEU A 110 3.43 22.25 -12.59
N LEU A 111 3.14 20.97 -12.88
CA LEU A 111 3.76 20.23 -13.97
C LEU A 111 3.42 20.85 -15.33
N MET A 112 2.19 21.36 -15.49
CA MET A 112 1.76 22.08 -16.69
C MET A 112 2.55 23.36 -16.88
N THR A 113 2.71 24.16 -15.82
CA THR A 113 3.47 25.43 -15.90
C THR A 113 4.95 25.19 -16.19
N LEU A 114 5.56 24.19 -15.57
CA LEU A 114 6.96 23.81 -15.79
C LEU A 114 7.19 23.21 -17.18
N SER A 115 6.16 22.61 -17.77
CA SER A 115 6.25 21.98 -19.10
C SER A 115 6.42 23.02 -20.23
N VAL A 116 5.97 24.25 -19.98
CA VAL A 116 6.11 25.34 -20.97
C VAL A 116 7.57 25.74 -21.06
N GLY A 117 8.20 25.50 -22.21
CA GLY A 117 9.59 25.90 -22.47
C GLY A 117 10.64 24.82 -22.28
N ILE A 118 10.26 23.60 -21.95
CA ILE A 118 11.19 22.45 -21.93
C ILE A 118 10.93 21.56 -23.13
N PRO A 119 11.72 21.68 -24.23
CA PRO A 119 11.60 20.80 -25.38
C PRO A 119 12.07 19.38 -24.99
N ILE A 120 11.24 18.36 -25.20
CA ILE A 120 11.71 16.98 -25.11
C ILE A 120 12.29 16.58 -26.45
N LEU A 121 13.50 16.01 -26.42
CA LEU A 121 14.34 15.67 -27.58
C LEU A 121 13.62 14.83 -28.66
N TRP A 122 12.54 14.13 -28.32
CA TRP A 122 11.81 13.21 -29.21
C TRP A 122 10.48 13.75 -29.73
N PHE A 123 9.93 14.84 -29.17
CA PHE A 123 8.60 15.38 -29.52
C PHE A 123 8.65 16.79 -30.12
N GLY A 124 9.83 17.35 -30.42
CA GLY A 124 9.97 18.68 -31.02
C GLY A 124 9.40 19.80 -30.16
N ASP A 125 8.74 20.78 -30.77
CA ASP A 125 8.16 21.96 -30.12
C ASP A 125 6.86 21.69 -29.34
N TRP A 126 6.67 20.47 -28.83
CA TRP A 126 5.48 20.14 -28.05
C TRP A 126 5.48 20.85 -26.70
N GLN A 127 4.52 21.75 -26.50
CA GLN A 127 4.42 22.60 -25.30
C GLN A 127 4.23 21.82 -23.98
N TYR A 128 3.77 20.58 -24.05
CA TYR A 128 3.46 19.73 -22.89
C TYR A 128 4.42 18.55 -22.75
N GLY A 129 5.67 18.73 -23.14
CA GLY A 129 6.67 17.67 -23.17
C GLY A 129 6.85 16.98 -21.83
N LEU A 130 6.93 17.74 -20.75
CA LEU A 130 7.14 17.20 -19.41
C LEU A 130 5.93 16.40 -18.89
N VAL A 131 4.72 16.89 -19.15
CA VAL A 131 3.47 16.18 -18.79
C VAL A 131 3.35 14.87 -19.58
N SER A 132 3.60 14.90 -20.90
CA SER A 132 3.55 13.70 -21.73
C SER A 132 4.64 12.69 -21.35
N GLY A 133 5.85 13.15 -21.01
CA GLY A 133 6.94 12.33 -20.52
C GLY A 133 6.59 11.64 -19.20
N ALA A 134 6.06 12.39 -18.24
CA ALA A 134 5.60 11.83 -16.96
C ALA A 134 4.49 10.81 -17.15
N PHE A 135 3.53 11.07 -18.04
CA PHE A 135 2.45 10.13 -18.34
C PHE A 135 2.96 8.84 -19.00
N ILE A 136 3.82 8.96 -20.01
CA ILE A 136 4.43 7.80 -20.69
C ILE A 136 5.25 6.98 -19.69
N TRP A 137 6.00 7.63 -18.81
CA TRP A 137 6.77 6.96 -17.77
C TRP A 137 5.88 6.21 -16.79
N ALA A 138 4.82 6.85 -16.30
CA ALA A 138 3.89 6.24 -15.35
C ALA A 138 3.14 5.03 -15.96
N VAL A 139 2.61 5.20 -17.18
CA VAL A 139 1.92 4.11 -17.89
C VAL A 139 2.90 3.01 -18.26
N GLY A 140 4.05 3.35 -18.83
CA GLY A 140 5.10 2.40 -19.21
C GLY A 140 5.61 1.60 -18.02
N GLY A 141 5.86 2.24 -16.88
CA GLY A 141 6.26 1.59 -15.64
C GLY A 141 5.17 0.66 -15.10
N THR A 142 3.91 1.08 -15.16
CA THR A 142 2.79 0.23 -14.74
C THR A 142 2.69 -1.02 -15.61
N ILE A 143 2.77 -0.87 -16.93
CA ILE A 143 2.77 -1.99 -17.87
C ILE A 143 3.96 -2.92 -17.60
N LEU A 144 5.16 -2.35 -17.42
CA LEU A 144 6.37 -3.12 -17.09
C LEU A 144 6.18 -3.96 -15.82
N MET A 145 5.60 -3.37 -14.76
CA MET A 145 5.35 -4.10 -13.50
C MET A 145 4.31 -5.20 -13.68
N ILE A 146 3.25 -4.97 -14.45
CA ILE A 146 2.24 -6.00 -14.76
C ILE A 146 2.88 -7.15 -15.54
N VAL A 147 3.65 -6.85 -16.58
CA VAL A 147 4.36 -7.86 -17.38
C VAL A 147 5.34 -8.66 -16.52
N LEU A 148 6.10 -7.99 -15.66
CA LEU A 148 7.05 -8.65 -14.75
C LEU A 148 6.31 -9.56 -13.75
N ALA A 149 5.21 -9.11 -13.16
CA ALA A 149 4.38 -9.92 -12.26
C ALA A 149 3.79 -11.14 -12.99
N TRP A 150 3.38 -10.97 -14.24
CA TRP A 150 2.87 -12.06 -15.08
C TRP A 150 3.97 -13.07 -15.45
N LEU A 151 5.14 -12.60 -15.89
CA LEU A 151 6.30 -13.46 -16.20
C LEU A 151 6.76 -14.26 -14.99
N LEU A 152 6.81 -13.65 -13.82
CA LEU A 152 7.13 -14.30 -12.56
C LEU A 152 5.98 -15.15 -11.99
N ARG A 153 4.82 -15.17 -12.64
CA ARG A 153 3.63 -15.93 -12.20
C ARG A 153 3.28 -15.69 -10.72
N LEU A 154 3.42 -14.45 -10.25
CA LEU A 154 3.22 -14.12 -8.83
C LEU A 154 1.83 -14.51 -8.31
N VAL A 155 0.78 -14.31 -9.10
CA VAL A 155 -0.59 -14.71 -8.74
C VAL A 155 -0.70 -16.22 -8.56
N GLY A 156 -0.03 -17.03 -9.41
CA GLY A 156 -0.02 -18.48 -9.28
C GLY A 156 0.70 -18.97 -8.03
N ILE A 157 1.82 -18.35 -7.69
CA ILE A 157 2.59 -18.66 -6.47
C ILE A 157 1.80 -18.29 -5.22
N GLU A 158 1.14 -17.15 -5.21
CA GLU A 158 0.27 -16.73 -4.11
C GLU A 158 -0.92 -17.70 -3.92
N TYR A 159 -1.54 -18.12 -5.02
CA TYR A 159 -2.60 -19.14 -4.98
C TYR A 159 -2.10 -20.48 -4.41
N ASP A 160 -0.95 -20.97 -4.87
CA ASP A 160 -0.35 -22.22 -4.37
C ASP A 160 0.02 -22.12 -2.90
N LEU A 161 0.53 -20.96 -2.45
CA LEU A 161 0.83 -20.68 -1.05
C LEU A 161 -0.43 -20.77 -0.19
N GLN A 162 -1.48 -20.06 -0.56
CA GLN A 162 -2.74 -20.07 0.17
C GLN A 162 -3.38 -21.46 0.21
N LYS A 163 -3.29 -22.22 -0.88
CA LYS A 163 -3.79 -23.59 -0.94
C LYS A 163 -3.06 -24.52 0.02
N LYS A 164 -1.73 -24.44 0.10
CA LYS A 164 -0.94 -25.27 1.02
C LYS A 164 -1.16 -24.89 2.48
N GLU A 165 -1.25 -23.59 2.77
CA GLU A 165 -1.59 -23.07 4.11
C GLU A 165 -2.98 -23.53 4.55
N ALA A 166 -3.96 -23.46 3.68
CA ALA A 166 -5.32 -23.93 3.96
C ALA A 166 -5.36 -25.44 4.24
N ALA A 167 -4.63 -26.24 3.46
CA ALA A 167 -4.53 -27.69 3.66
C ALA A 167 -3.88 -28.03 5.01
N TYR A 168 -2.80 -27.34 5.36
CA TYR A 168 -2.13 -27.51 6.65
C TYR A 168 -3.05 -27.17 7.83
N ARG A 169 -3.74 -26.04 7.76
CA ARG A 169 -4.71 -25.60 8.77
C ARG A 169 -5.86 -26.60 8.94
N LYS A 170 -6.41 -27.11 7.84
CA LYS A 170 -7.48 -28.10 7.88
C LYS A 170 -7.08 -29.33 8.70
N ILE A 171 -5.88 -29.85 8.48
CA ILE A 171 -5.38 -31.00 9.22
C ILE A 171 -5.10 -30.69 10.67
N LEU A 172 -4.61 -29.49 11.00
CA LEU A 172 -4.45 -29.04 12.39
C LEU A 172 -5.77 -29.01 13.15
N VAL A 173 -6.83 -28.48 12.54
CA VAL A 173 -8.18 -28.43 13.16
C VAL A 173 -8.72 -29.84 13.38
N ILE A 174 -8.56 -30.76 12.42
CA ILE A 174 -8.98 -32.15 12.59
C ILE A 174 -8.14 -32.86 13.68
N ALA A 175 -6.84 -32.55 13.77
CA ALA A 175 -5.95 -33.08 14.80
C ALA A 175 -6.34 -32.66 16.21
N GLU A 176 -6.87 -31.43 16.33
CA GLU A 176 -7.35 -30.88 17.61
C GLU A 176 -8.59 -31.65 18.10
N ASP A 177 -9.51 -32.01 17.19
CA ASP A 177 -10.76 -32.68 17.53
C ASP A 177 -10.58 -34.18 17.77
N ASP A 178 -9.74 -34.87 16.99
CA ASP A 178 -9.74 -36.36 16.91
C ASP A 178 -8.50 -36.99 17.55
N GLY A 179 -7.44 -36.25 17.83
CA GLY A 179 -6.19 -36.76 18.42
C GLY A 179 -5.52 -37.91 17.63
N SER A 180 -6.10 -38.32 16.51
CA SER A 180 -5.69 -39.49 15.72
C SER A 180 -4.57 -39.19 14.71
N ILE A 181 -4.30 -37.94 14.46
CA ILE A 181 -3.33 -37.52 13.44
C ILE A 181 -1.90 -37.65 13.96
N ARG A 182 -1.09 -38.36 13.20
CA ARG A 182 0.30 -38.63 13.56
C ARG A 182 1.14 -37.34 13.35
N PRO A 183 2.07 -37.01 14.29
CA PRO A 183 2.97 -35.84 14.16
C PRO A 183 3.74 -35.78 12.84
N LYS A 184 4.12 -36.94 12.28
CA LYS A 184 4.82 -37.04 10.98
C LYS A 184 4.02 -36.47 9.81
N SER A 185 2.70 -36.65 9.80
CA SER A 185 1.84 -36.11 8.72
C SER A 185 1.77 -34.57 8.78
N LEU A 186 1.79 -34.00 9.98
CA LEU A 186 1.82 -32.56 10.18
C LEU A 186 3.17 -31.97 9.75
N GLU A 187 4.28 -32.67 10.03
CA GLU A 187 5.62 -32.23 9.64
C GLU A 187 5.80 -32.25 8.11
N GLU A 188 5.32 -33.28 7.42
CA GLU A 188 5.36 -33.37 5.95
C GLU A 188 4.55 -32.25 5.29
N LEU A 189 3.35 -31.95 5.81
CA LEU A 189 2.53 -30.86 5.30
C LEU A 189 3.20 -29.50 5.55
N PHE A 190 3.81 -29.31 6.72
CA PHE A 190 4.52 -28.06 7.04
C PHE A 190 5.78 -27.89 6.20
N GLN A 191 6.48 -28.97 5.86
CA GLN A 191 7.60 -28.90 4.90
C GLN A 191 7.12 -28.38 3.55
N GLY A 192 5.97 -28.84 3.05
CA GLY A 192 5.38 -28.34 1.83
C GLY A 192 5.03 -26.84 1.88
N VAL A 193 4.56 -26.36 3.05
CA VAL A 193 4.32 -24.92 3.30
C VAL A 193 5.65 -24.16 3.27
N ARG A 194 6.68 -24.65 3.96
CA ARG A 194 8.00 -24.02 4.01
C ARG A 194 8.65 -23.89 2.64
N GLU A 195 8.55 -24.93 1.81
CA GLU A 195 9.10 -24.92 0.44
C GLU A 195 8.43 -23.85 -0.44
N ILE A 196 7.09 -23.76 -0.37
CA ILE A 196 6.37 -22.77 -1.19
C ILE A 196 6.63 -21.34 -0.70
N HIS A 197 6.77 -21.11 0.62
CA HIS A 197 7.17 -19.82 1.18
C HIS A 197 8.56 -19.42 0.68
N PHE A 198 9.53 -20.30 0.73
CA PHE A 198 10.87 -20.00 0.24
C PHE A 198 10.87 -19.68 -1.26
N LYS A 199 10.12 -20.44 -2.03
CA LYS A 199 9.93 -20.18 -3.45
C LYS A 199 9.28 -18.81 -3.69
N SER A 200 8.23 -18.48 -2.94
CA SER A 200 7.56 -17.18 -3.05
C SER A 200 8.51 -16.01 -2.73
N TYR A 201 9.35 -16.13 -1.70
CA TYR A 201 10.34 -15.12 -1.36
C TYR A 201 11.31 -14.82 -2.49
N LEU A 202 11.78 -15.84 -3.21
CA LEU A 202 12.66 -15.65 -4.37
C LEU A 202 11.96 -14.91 -5.51
N TYR A 203 10.72 -15.26 -5.82
CA TYR A 203 9.97 -14.59 -6.88
C TYR A 203 9.63 -13.14 -6.51
N TYR A 204 9.22 -12.89 -5.25
CA TYR A 204 9.02 -11.53 -4.75
C TYR A 204 10.32 -10.73 -4.67
N LEU A 205 11.47 -11.37 -4.42
CA LEU A 205 12.77 -10.72 -4.49
C LEU A 205 13.07 -10.22 -5.91
N TYR A 206 12.89 -11.06 -6.93
CA TYR A 206 13.07 -10.65 -8.32
C TYR A 206 12.11 -9.54 -8.73
N PHE A 207 10.85 -9.63 -8.33
CA PHE A 207 9.90 -8.55 -8.56
C PHE A 207 10.32 -7.25 -7.86
N SER A 208 10.80 -7.34 -6.63
CA SER A 208 11.27 -6.18 -5.86
C SER A 208 12.50 -5.52 -6.48
N ILE A 209 13.42 -6.31 -7.05
CA ILE A 209 14.57 -5.77 -7.80
C ILE A 209 14.06 -4.95 -8.99
N GLY A 210 13.14 -5.50 -9.79
CA GLY A 210 12.56 -4.77 -10.92
C GLY A 210 11.84 -3.49 -10.49
N ARG A 211 11.07 -3.56 -9.38
CA ARG A 211 10.39 -2.40 -8.79
C ARG A 211 11.36 -1.33 -8.32
N LEU A 212 12.40 -1.72 -7.59
CA LEU A 212 13.42 -0.79 -7.11
C LEU A 212 14.20 -0.16 -8.26
N ALA A 213 14.56 -0.94 -9.27
CA ALA A 213 15.21 -0.40 -10.47
C ALA A 213 14.34 0.66 -11.16
N TYR A 214 13.04 0.40 -11.31
CA TYR A 214 12.10 1.37 -11.87
C TYR A 214 12.00 2.63 -11.00
N LEU A 215 11.90 2.49 -9.67
CA LEU A 215 11.80 3.63 -8.75
C LEU A 215 13.09 4.46 -8.68
N GLN A 216 14.25 3.84 -8.86
CA GLN A 216 15.54 4.54 -8.86
C GLN A 216 15.84 5.22 -10.21
N ALA A 217 15.21 4.76 -11.29
CA ALA A 217 15.34 5.38 -12.62
C ALA A 217 14.42 6.62 -12.79
N ASN A 218 13.58 6.91 -11.82
CA ASN A 218 12.67 8.06 -11.75
C ASN A 218 13.31 9.14 -10.88
#